data_29aecde3501ba65ee73f42a03fd36529
#
_entry.id   29aecde3501ba65ee73f42a03fd36529
#
_cell.length_a   1.000
_cell.length_b   1.000
_cell.length_c   1.000
_cell.angle_alpha   90.00
_cell.angle_beta   90.00
_cell.angle_gamma   90.00
#
_symmetry.space_group_name_H-M   'P 1'
#
loop_
_entity.id
_entity.type
_entity.pdbx_description
1 polymer ?
#
loop_
_entity_poly.entity_id
_entity_poly.type
_entity_poly.pdbx_seq_one_letter_code
_entity_poly.pdbx_strand_id
1 'polypeptide(L)'
;MNEIIEKAIRGEHLTEREWRTLLFECIVWIDEVEYDESRWHIWTQTVFEYDGKYYAFDWGRDKTEMGEHDFSSSYVSEVKKVTKMVEVTDWVAIDG
;
A
#
# COMPACT_ATOMS: atom_id res chain seq x y z
N MET A 1 17.82 -3.29 12.88
CA MET A 1 16.56 -2.54 13.06
C MET A 1 16.51 -1.38 12.09
N ASN A 2 15.37 -1.12 11.55
CA ASN A 2 15.23 -0.09 10.53
C ASN A 2 14.57 1.16 11.11
N GLU A 3 15.33 2.24 11.23
CA GLU A 3 14.84 3.49 11.82
C GLU A 3 13.72 4.12 11.03
N ILE A 4 13.74 3.99 9.71
CA ILE A 4 12.70 4.58 8.86
C ILE A 4 11.38 3.84 9.05
N ILE A 5 11.42 2.51 9.12
CA ILE A 5 10.21 1.72 9.37
C ILE A 5 9.63 2.05 10.75
N GLU A 6 10.47 2.08 11.77
CA GLU A 6 10.01 2.41 13.13
C GLU A 6 9.45 3.82 13.25
N LYS A 7 10.07 4.77 12.58
CA LYS A 7 9.60 6.14 12.52
C LYS A 7 8.21 6.23 11.87
N ALA A 8 8.02 5.50 10.78
CA ALA A 8 6.74 5.45 10.08
C ALA A 8 5.65 4.80 10.96
N ILE A 9 5.97 3.71 11.64
CA ILE A 9 5.04 3.01 12.53
C ILE A 9 4.60 3.90 13.69
N ARG A 10 5.49 4.71 14.22
CA ARG A 10 5.18 5.65 15.29
C ARG A 10 4.31 6.83 14.84
N GLY A 11 4.04 6.96 13.55
CA GLY A 11 3.27 8.07 13.00
C GLY A 11 4.06 9.36 12.87
N GLU A 12 5.38 9.31 12.89
CA GLU A 12 6.21 10.49 12.69
C GLU A 12 6.23 10.90 11.22
N HIS A 13 6.40 12.18 10.99
CA HIS A 13 6.46 12.71 9.64
C HIS A 13 7.69 12.19 8.89
N LEU A 14 7.47 11.68 7.69
CA LEU A 14 8.53 11.25 6.80
C LEU A 14 8.64 12.23 5.62
N THR A 15 9.86 12.55 5.23
CA THR A 15 10.10 13.29 4.02
C THR A 15 9.83 12.42 2.80
N GLU A 16 9.67 13.01 1.64
CA GLU A 16 9.48 12.27 0.41
C GLU A 16 10.61 11.27 0.17
N ARG A 17 11.84 11.68 0.43
CA ARG A 17 13.00 10.82 0.31
C ARG A 17 12.92 9.63 1.25
N GLU A 18 12.48 9.85 2.49
CA GLU A 18 12.30 8.78 3.46
C GLU A 18 11.21 7.80 3.04
N TRP A 19 10.09 8.29 2.49
CA TRP A 19 9.04 7.44 1.93
C TRP A 19 9.56 6.57 0.78
N ARG A 20 10.35 7.13 -0.10
CA ARG A 20 10.95 6.38 -1.20
C ARG A 20 11.90 5.31 -0.69
N THR A 21 12.72 5.65 0.28
CA THR A 21 13.64 4.69 0.90
C THR A 21 12.87 3.56 1.57
N LEU A 22 11.82 3.89 2.31
CA LEU A 22 10.97 2.90 2.95
C LEU A 22 10.37 1.95 1.91
N LEU A 23 9.77 2.49 0.87
CA LEU A 23 9.05 1.72 -0.14
C LEU A 23 9.95 0.80 -0.97
N PHE A 24 11.08 1.31 -1.40
CA PHE A 24 11.92 0.59 -2.36
C PHE A 24 13.12 -0.13 -1.76
N GLU A 25 13.53 0.22 -0.55
CA GLU A 25 14.76 -0.34 0.04
C GLU A 25 14.57 -1.02 1.39
N CYS A 26 13.55 -0.64 2.15
CA CYS A 26 13.42 -1.09 3.55
C CYS A 26 12.43 -2.22 3.76
N ILE A 27 11.34 -2.24 3.00
CA ILE A 27 10.25 -3.19 3.24
C ILE A 27 10.23 -4.30 2.20
N VAL A 28 9.70 -5.45 2.61
CA VAL A 28 9.36 -6.53 1.68
C VAL A 28 7.86 -6.45 1.44
N TRP A 29 7.49 -6.22 0.21
CA TRP A 29 6.07 -6.09 -0.15
C TRP A 29 5.39 -7.45 -0.06
N ILE A 30 4.35 -7.53 0.76
CA ILE A 30 3.54 -8.73 0.89
C ILE A 30 2.37 -8.69 -0.06
N ASP A 31 1.76 -7.51 -0.19
CA ASP A 31 0.61 -7.32 -1.06
C ASP A 31 0.58 -5.88 -1.56
N GLU A 32 -0.09 -5.69 -2.67
CA GLU A 32 -0.26 -4.38 -3.28
C GLU A 32 -1.60 -4.34 -3.98
N VAL A 33 -2.41 -3.33 -3.65
CA VAL A 33 -3.74 -3.17 -4.22
C VAL A 33 -3.87 -1.80 -4.86
N GLU A 34 -4.11 -1.77 -6.15
CA GLU A 34 -4.44 -0.55 -6.87
C GLU A 34 -5.95 -0.35 -6.79
N TYR A 35 -6.39 0.76 -6.20
CA TYR A 35 -7.81 0.96 -5.92
C TYR A 35 -8.43 2.20 -6.57
N ASP A 36 -7.61 3.11 -7.06
CA ASP A 36 -8.10 4.32 -7.73
C ASP A 36 -7.06 4.83 -8.72
N GLU A 37 -7.48 5.66 -9.61
CA GLU A 37 -6.62 6.20 -10.65
C GLU A 37 -6.99 7.66 -10.93
N SER A 38 -5.99 8.53 -10.88
CA SER A 38 -6.13 9.91 -11.30
C SER A 38 -5.38 10.10 -12.62
N ARG A 39 -5.39 11.32 -13.13
CA ARG A 39 -4.72 11.65 -14.40
C ARG A 39 -3.22 11.30 -14.39
N TRP A 40 -2.58 11.50 -13.25
CA TRP A 40 -1.11 11.40 -13.14
C TRP A 40 -0.65 10.26 -12.23
N HIS A 41 -1.53 9.73 -11.41
CA HIS A 41 -1.15 8.76 -10.39
C HIS A 41 -2.12 7.58 -10.34
N ILE A 42 -1.59 6.42 -9.96
CA ILE A 42 -2.39 5.26 -9.61
C ILE A 42 -2.30 5.13 -8.08
N TRP A 43 -3.43 5.27 -7.42
CA TRP A 43 -3.48 5.18 -5.96
C TRP A 43 -3.40 3.73 -5.53
N THR A 44 -2.41 3.44 -4.71
CA THR A 44 -2.01 2.08 -4.36
C THR A 44 -1.89 1.94 -2.86
N GLN A 45 -2.36 0.81 -2.33
CA GLN A 45 -2.10 0.42 -0.95
C GLN A 45 -1.02 -0.66 -0.96
N THR A 46 0.06 -0.44 -0.22
CA THR A 46 1.14 -1.41 -0.08
C THR A 46 1.12 -1.98 1.33
N VAL A 47 1.19 -3.30 1.44
CA VAL A 47 1.22 -4.02 2.72
C VAL A 47 2.59 -4.65 2.91
N PHE A 48 3.14 -4.49 4.10
CA PHE A 48 4.43 -5.09 4.45
C PHE A 48 4.39 -5.69 5.86
N GLU A 49 5.32 -6.58 6.13
CA GLU A 49 5.46 -7.21 7.44
C GLU A 49 6.70 -6.65 8.15
N TYR A 50 6.56 -6.35 9.42
CA TYR A 50 7.67 -5.93 10.25
C TYR A 50 7.44 -6.39 11.69
N ASP A 51 8.43 -7.08 12.26
CA ASP A 51 8.41 -7.56 13.65
C ASP A 51 7.16 -8.39 13.99
N GLY A 52 6.77 -9.26 13.07
CA GLY A 52 5.64 -10.18 13.25
C GLY A 52 4.26 -9.54 13.08
N LYS A 53 4.22 -8.30 12.66
CA LYS A 53 2.97 -7.56 12.42
C LYS A 53 2.89 -7.08 10.99
N TYR A 54 1.67 -6.82 10.54
CA TYR A 54 1.44 -6.31 9.20
C TYR A 54 1.07 -4.83 9.25
N TYR A 55 1.59 -4.08 8.30
CA TYR A 55 1.36 -2.65 8.18
C TYR A 55 1.03 -2.30 6.74
N ALA A 56 0.28 -1.23 6.56
CA ALA A 56 -0.09 -0.77 5.23
C ALA A 56 -0.03 0.74 5.15
N PHE A 57 0.23 1.25 3.95
CA PHE A 57 0.13 2.68 3.66
C PHE A 57 -0.30 2.88 2.21
N ASP A 58 -0.95 4.00 1.97
CA ASP A 58 -1.42 4.39 0.65
C ASP A 58 -0.47 5.41 0.04
N TRP A 59 -0.27 5.35 -1.25
CA TRP A 59 0.55 6.31 -1.97
C TRP A 59 0.12 6.40 -3.42
N GLY A 60 0.45 7.51 -4.08
CA GLY A 60 0.18 7.70 -5.50
C GLY A 60 1.39 7.30 -6.32
N ARG A 61 1.28 6.20 -7.06
CA ARG A 61 2.33 5.78 -7.98
C ARG A 61 2.24 6.63 -9.24
N ASP A 62 3.36 7.22 -9.67
CA ASP A 62 3.39 7.97 -10.89
C ASP A 62 3.19 7.05 -12.09
N LYS A 63 2.35 7.48 -13.03
CA LYS A 63 2.08 6.73 -14.28
C LYS A 63 3.21 6.79 -15.28
N THR A 64 4.15 7.73 -15.10
CA THR A 64 5.29 7.89 -15.99
C THR A 64 6.58 7.59 -15.23
N GLU A 65 7.62 7.22 -15.95
CA GLU A 65 8.93 6.98 -15.34
C GLU A 65 9.64 8.27 -14.94
N MET A 66 9.15 9.39 -15.42
CA MET A 66 9.79 10.70 -15.24
C MET A 66 9.17 11.52 -14.12
N GLY A 67 8.04 11.12 -13.60
CA GLY A 67 7.33 11.88 -12.59
C GLY A 67 7.68 11.48 -11.17
N GLU A 68 7.05 12.13 -10.23
CA GLU A 68 7.25 11.91 -8.81
C GLU A 68 6.05 11.21 -8.20
N HIS A 69 6.32 10.22 -7.34
CA HIS A 69 5.29 9.57 -6.56
C HIS A 69 4.73 10.54 -5.53
N ASP A 70 3.46 10.39 -5.22
CA ASP A 70 2.77 11.25 -4.26
C ASP A 70 2.63 10.55 -2.91
N PHE A 71 3.30 11.08 -1.90
CA PHE A 71 3.23 10.58 -0.53
C PHE A 71 2.56 11.60 0.41
N SER A 72 1.92 12.61 -0.13
CA SER A 72 1.39 13.72 0.67
C SER A 72 0.34 13.30 1.69
N SER A 73 -0.41 12.24 1.41
CA SER A 73 -1.41 11.71 2.32
C SER A 73 -1.03 10.34 2.89
N SER A 74 0.22 9.94 2.71
CA SER A 74 0.67 8.63 3.17
C SER A 74 0.88 8.59 4.69
N TYR A 75 0.42 7.52 5.31
CA TYR A 75 0.72 7.21 6.70
C TYR A 75 0.64 5.70 6.87
N VAL A 76 1.45 5.18 7.79
CA VAL A 76 1.49 3.75 8.05
C VAL A 76 0.53 3.40 9.18
N SER A 77 -0.28 2.39 8.97
CA SER A 77 -1.17 1.85 10.00
C SER A 77 -1.02 0.35 10.09
N GLU A 78 -1.19 -0.17 11.31
CA GLU A 78 -1.18 -1.61 11.51
C GLU A 78 -2.45 -2.23 10.92
N VAL A 79 -2.27 -3.31 10.17
CA VAL A 79 -3.38 -4.04 9.55
C VAL A 79 -3.31 -5.49 9.96
N LYS A 80 -4.41 -6.18 9.77
CA LYS A 80 -4.59 -7.55 10.19
C LYS A 80 -4.96 -8.38 8.97
N LYS A 81 -4.32 -9.51 8.83
CA LYS A 81 -4.69 -10.45 7.78
C LYS A 81 -6.02 -11.09 8.12
N VAL A 82 -6.99 -10.88 7.27
CA VAL A 82 -8.32 -11.47 7.43
C VAL A 82 -8.61 -12.35 6.22
N THR A 83 -8.85 -13.62 6.46
CA THR A 83 -9.29 -14.54 5.41
C THR A 83 -10.81 -14.57 5.43
N LYS A 84 -11.41 -14.13 4.33
CA LYS A 84 -12.87 -14.12 4.19
C LYS A 84 -13.29 -15.15 3.17
N MET A 85 -14.35 -15.88 3.52
CA MET A 85 -15.04 -16.68 2.54
C MET A 85 -16.01 -15.74 1.83
N VAL A 86 -15.73 -15.45 0.56
CA VAL A 86 -16.59 -14.58 -0.22
C VAL A 86 -17.55 -15.42 -1.01
N GLU A 87 -18.84 -15.16 -0.81
CA GLU A 87 -19.87 -15.77 -1.63
C GLU A 87 -19.86 -15.06 -2.99
N VAL A 88 -19.61 -15.83 -4.03
CA VAL A 88 -19.62 -15.31 -5.40
C VAL A 88 -20.97 -15.66 -6.03
N THR A 89 -21.67 -14.63 -6.47
CA THR A 89 -22.94 -14.80 -7.16
C THR A 89 -22.73 -14.71 -8.66
N ASP A 90 -23.04 -15.77 -9.35
CA ASP A 90 -23.01 -15.81 -10.80
C ASP A 90 -24.44 -15.85 -11.34
N TRP A 91 -24.61 -15.25 -12.50
CA TRP A 91 -25.88 -15.25 -13.20
C TRP A 91 -25.82 -16.19 -14.38
N VAL A 92 -26.62 -17.23 -14.33
CA VAL A 92 -26.64 -18.25 -15.35
C VAL A 92 -27.98 -18.21 -16.08
N ALA A 93 -27.91 -18.35 -17.41
CA ALA A 93 -29.14 -18.37 -18.20
C ALA A 93 -29.99 -19.58 -17.82
N ILE A 94 -31.29 -19.36 -17.73
CA ILE A 94 -32.24 -20.45 -17.47
C ILE A 94 -32.43 -21.23 -18.77
N ASP A 95 -31.98 -22.46 -18.77
CA ASP A 95 -32.27 -23.38 -19.85
C ASP A 95 -33.63 -24.00 -19.60
N GLY A 96 -34.52 -23.69 -20.44
CA GLY A 96 -35.91 -24.07 -20.33
C GLY A 96 -36.18 -25.53 -20.20
#